data_aaa1ba8cc1cff0af20d09019db30c594
#
_entry.id   aaa1ba8cc1cff0af20d09019db30c594
#
_cell.length_a   1.000
_cell.length_b   1.000
_cell.length_c   1.000
_cell.angle_alpha   90.00
_cell.angle_beta   90.00
_cell.angle_gamma   90.00
#
_symmetry.space_group_name_H-M   'P 1'
#
loop_
_entity.id
_entity.type
_entity.pdbx_description
1 polymer ?
#
loop_
_entity_poly.entity_id
_entity_poly.type
_entity_poly.pdbx_seq_one_letter_code
_entity_poly.pdbx_strand_id
1 'polypeptide(L)'
;NKPMNSPSSMKKYGIYSESVTVENINNLFKKYDVPKDVDVVVIDVDGQDYWIWDNLEFKPQVLVIEFNTIIDINESKVMHKDSEHWRWRDNTSSYYGASVTALKKLGKKKGYTLIDVCGRNLFFILDELVEDGYDVDVNDLGIKVVNADKGRTNKSIKEKWVNV
;
A
#
# COMPACT_ATOMS: atom_id res chain seq x y z
N ASN A 1 -33.99 -3.03 -7.73
CA ASN A 1 -32.64 -2.78 -7.21
C ASN A 1 -31.68 -3.82 -7.79
N LYS A 2 -30.92 -3.46 -8.81
CA LYS A 2 -29.80 -4.30 -9.28
C LYS A 2 -28.73 -4.33 -8.20
N PRO A 3 -28.14 -5.49 -7.91
CA PRO A 3 -27.04 -5.55 -6.94
C PRO A 3 -25.91 -4.62 -7.37
N MET A 4 -25.31 -3.93 -6.41
CA MET A 4 -24.24 -2.94 -6.64
C MET A 4 -23.03 -3.52 -7.42
N ASN A 5 -22.88 -4.84 -7.41
CA ASN A 5 -21.80 -5.59 -8.05
C ASN A 5 -22.12 -6.06 -9.50
N SER A 6 -23.17 -5.55 -10.14
CA SER A 6 -23.37 -5.87 -11.57
C SER A 6 -22.41 -5.06 -12.45
N PRO A 7 -21.88 -5.62 -13.56
CA PRO A 7 -20.94 -4.91 -14.44
C PRO A 7 -21.45 -3.53 -14.90
N SER A 8 -22.76 -3.43 -15.15
CA SER A 8 -23.39 -2.18 -15.59
C SER A 8 -23.49 -1.11 -14.47
N SER A 9 -23.67 -1.51 -13.20
CA SER A 9 -23.66 -0.57 -12.07
C SER A 9 -22.24 -0.15 -11.72
N MET A 10 -21.27 -1.05 -11.78
CA MET A 10 -19.85 -0.75 -11.52
C MET A 10 -19.35 0.34 -12.49
N LYS A 11 -19.58 0.18 -13.79
CA LYS A 11 -19.18 1.18 -14.79
C LYS A 11 -19.83 2.55 -14.57
N LYS A 12 -21.07 2.58 -14.12
CA LYS A 12 -21.80 3.84 -13.81
C LYS A 12 -21.10 4.65 -12.71
N TYR A 13 -20.43 3.99 -11.79
CA TYR A 13 -19.69 4.63 -10.68
C TYR A 13 -18.19 4.69 -10.92
N GLY A 14 -17.72 4.51 -12.17
CA GLY A 14 -16.30 4.52 -12.50
C GLY A 14 -15.51 3.34 -11.93
N ILE A 15 -16.18 2.23 -11.59
CA ILE A 15 -15.53 1.03 -11.08
C ILE A 15 -15.19 0.11 -12.26
N TYR A 16 -13.92 -0.21 -12.38
CA TYR A 16 -13.39 -1.06 -13.44
C TYR A 16 -12.74 -2.31 -12.84
N SER A 17 -12.95 -3.47 -13.49
CA SER A 17 -12.30 -4.72 -13.09
C SER A 17 -11.03 -4.89 -13.91
N GLU A 18 -9.89 -4.59 -13.29
CA GLU A 18 -8.58 -4.69 -13.89
C GLU A 18 -7.62 -5.49 -12.99
N SER A 19 -6.67 -6.18 -13.59
CA SER A 19 -5.54 -6.72 -12.84
C SER A 19 -4.49 -5.62 -12.71
N VAL A 20 -4.34 -5.08 -11.51
CA VAL A 20 -3.36 -4.02 -11.25
C VAL A 20 -2.01 -4.65 -10.95
N THR A 21 -0.97 -4.19 -11.66
CA THR A 21 0.43 -4.63 -11.47
C THR A 21 1.37 -3.43 -11.44
N VAL A 22 2.59 -3.66 -10.99
CA VAL A 22 3.64 -2.64 -10.97
C VAL A 22 3.89 -2.07 -12.37
N GLU A 23 3.82 -2.92 -13.40
CA GLU A 23 4.12 -2.55 -14.78
C GLU A 23 2.99 -1.78 -15.45
N ASN A 24 1.73 -2.02 -15.06
CA ASN A 24 0.59 -1.47 -15.79
C ASN A 24 -0.10 -0.28 -15.11
N ILE A 25 0.19 0.04 -13.85
CA ILE A 25 -0.54 1.06 -13.08
C ILE A 25 -0.60 2.42 -13.80
N ASN A 26 0.52 2.89 -14.35
CA ASN A 26 0.57 4.16 -15.06
C ASN A 26 -0.26 4.14 -16.36
N ASN A 27 -0.27 2.99 -17.04
CA ASN A 27 -1.09 2.81 -18.25
C ASN A 27 -2.58 2.72 -17.90
N LEU A 28 -2.95 2.11 -16.79
CA LEU A 28 -4.33 2.09 -16.31
C LEU A 28 -4.82 3.49 -15.97
N PHE A 29 -4.01 4.29 -15.29
CA PHE A 29 -4.36 5.68 -14.98
C PHE A 29 -4.57 6.50 -16.25
N LYS A 30 -3.69 6.36 -17.25
CA LYS A 30 -3.84 7.00 -18.58
C LYS A 30 -5.10 6.48 -19.32
N LYS A 31 -5.36 5.16 -19.28
CA LYS A 31 -6.52 4.52 -19.93
C LYS A 31 -7.86 5.06 -19.42
N TYR A 32 -7.92 5.40 -18.15
CA TYR A 32 -9.15 5.88 -17.50
C TYR A 32 -9.14 7.40 -17.26
N ASP A 33 -8.28 8.13 -17.95
CA ASP A 33 -8.18 9.59 -17.91
C ASP A 33 -8.06 10.15 -16.47
N VAL A 34 -7.32 9.44 -15.59
CA VAL A 34 -7.03 9.92 -14.23
C VAL A 34 -6.16 11.18 -14.37
N PRO A 35 -6.56 12.31 -13.77
CA PRO A 35 -5.75 13.54 -13.80
C PRO A 35 -4.43 13.31 -13.05
N LYS A 36 -3.36 13.97 -13.52
CA LYS A 36 -2.03 13.84 -12.91
C LYS A 36 -1.96 14.40 -11.49
N ASP A 37 -2.79 15.38 -11.21
CA ASP A 37 -2.97 16.08 -9.95
C ASP A 37 -4.21 15.59 -9.18
N VAL A 38 -4.53 14.31 -9.30
CA VAL A 38 -5.63 13.69 -8.58
C VAL A 38 -5.50 13.93 -7.07
N ASP A 39 -6.61 14.26 -6.42
CA ASP A 39 -6.59 14.61 -5.00
C ASP A 39 -6.17 13.45 -4.11
N VAL A 40 -6.73 12.26 -4.33
CA VAL A 40 -6.52 11.08 -3.48
C VAL A 40 -6.27 9.84 -4.31
N VAL A 41 -5.26 9.07 -3.94
CA VAL A 41 -5.05 7.70 -4.43
C VAL A 41 -5.02 6.75 -3.23
N VAL A 42 -5.75 5.65 -3.33
CA VAL A 42 -5.71 4.54 -2.37
C VAL A 42 -5.07 3.34 -3.05
N ILE A 43 -4.04 2.77 -2.42
CA ILE A 43 -3.35 1.56 -2.88
C ILE A 43 -3.61 0.46 -1.85
N ASP A 44 -4.36 -0.56 -2.25
CA ASP A 44 -4.69 -1.74 -1.45
C ASP A 44 -4.91 -2.90 -2.42
N VAL A 45 -3.82 -3.57 -2.76
CA VAL A 45 -3.77 -4.67 -3.74
C VAL A 45 -3.26 -5.98 -3.13
N ASP A 46 -3.20 -6.01 -1.79
CA ASP A 46 -2.85 -7.21 -1.03
C ASP A 46 -1.45 -7.79 -1.36
N GLY A 47 -0.46 -6.93 -1.63
CA GLY A 47 0.89 -7.47 -1.80
C GLY A 47 1.91 -6.54 -2.45
N GLN A 48 1.65 -6.09 -3.64
CA GLN A 48 2.60 -5.30 -4.44
C GLN A 48 2.52 -3.78 -4.16
N ASP A 49 1.83 -3.36 -3.13
CA ASP A 49 1.49 -1.98 -2.79
C ASP A 49 2.70 -1.04 -2.83
N TYR A 50 3.80 -1.42 -2.15
CA TYR A 50 5.04 -0.67 -2.14
C TYR A 50 5.59 -0.43 -3.56
N TRP A 51 5.66 -1.48 -4.35
CA TRP A 51 6.25 -1.42 -5.70
C TRP A 51 5.35 -0.66 -6.68
N ILE A 52 4.03 -0.77 -6.53
CA ILE A 52 3.06 0.02 -7.29
C ILE A 52 3.27 1.50 -6.97
N TRP A 53 3.38 1.88 -5.69
CA TRP A 53 3.66 3.26 -5.32
C TRP A 53 5.03 3.74 -5.79
N ASP A 54 6.08 2.93 -5.65
CA ASP A 54 7.42 3.30 -6.14
C ASP A 54 7.41 3.61 -7.65
N ASN A 55 6.65 2.82 -8.43
CA ASN A 55 6.52 2.98 -9.88
C ASN A 55 5.47 4.03 -10.31
N LEU A 56 4.59 4.48 -9.43
CA LEU A 56 3.53 5.43 -9.78
C LEU A 56 4.11 6.79 -10.16
N GLU A 57 3.81 7.24 -11.40
CA GLU A 57 4.23 8.55 -11.96
C GLU A 57 3.33 9.71 -11.51
N PHE A 58 2.11 9.41 -11.07
CA PHE A 58 1.12 10.38 -10.61
C PHE A 58 1.44 10.82 -9.19
N LYS A 59 1.20 12.09 -8.90
CA LYS A 59 1.44 12.68 -7.57
C LYS A 59 0.13 13.15 -6.95
N PRO A 60 -0.67 12.26 -6.32
CA PRO A 60 -1.86 12.68 -5.58
C PRO A 60 -1.48 13.59 -4.41
N GLN A 61 -2.39 14.49 -4.02
CA GLN A 61 -2.20 15.30 -2.81
C GLN A 61 -2.16 14.43 -1.56
N VAL A 62 -3.02 13.40 -1.52
CA VAL A 62 -3.09 12.43 -0.44
C VAL A 62 -2.91 11.03 -1.01
N LEU A 63 -2.03 10.25 -0.40
CA LEU A 63 -1.89 8.83 -0.69
C LEU A 63 -2.25 8.02 0.55
N VAL A 64 -3.12 7.02 0.36
CA VAL A 64 -3.47 6.04 1.39
C VAL A 64 -2.95 4.67 0.95
N ILE A 65 -2.26 3.94 1.82
CA ILE A 65 -1.63 2.68 1.45
C ILE A 65 -1.66 1.67 2.59
N GLU A 66 -1.98 0.41 2.25
CA GLU A 66 -1.96 -0.68 3.24
C GLU A 66 -0.52 -1.04 3.64
N PHE A 67 -0.33 -1.32 4.95
CA PHE A 67 0.93 -1.85 5.47
C PHE A 67 0.72 -3.20 6.16
N ASN A 68 1.80 -3.98 6.24
CA ASN A 68 1.78 -5.27 6.91
C ASN A 68 2.00 -5.11 8.43
N THR A 69 0.97 -5.36 9.22
CA THR A 69 0.97 -5.23 10.69
C THR A 69 1.79 -6.31 11.42
N ILE A 70 2.34 -7.28 10.71
CA ILE A 70 3.12 -8.39 11.30
C ILE A 70 4.60 -8.06 11.35
N ILE A 71 5.06 -7.14 10.49
CA ILE A 71 6.45 -6.70 10.47
C ILE A 71 6.64 -5.68 11.60
N ASP A 72 7.75 -5.81 12.36
CA ASP A 72 8.10 -4.84 13.39
C ASP A 72 8.22 -3.44 12.77
N ILE A 73 7.71 -2.43 13.48
CA ILE A 73 7.68 -1.04 12.99
C ILE A 73 9.08 -0.47 12.76
N ASN A 74 10.11 -1.01 13.42
CA ASN A 74 11.50 -0.60 13.25
C ASN A 74 12.20 -1.33 12.10
N GLU A 75 11.57 -2.36 11.54
CA GLU A 75 12.11 -3.08 10.39
C GLU A 75 11.70 -2.39 9.08
N SER A 76 12.64 -2.26 8.15
CA SER A 76 12.40 -1.68 6.84
C SER A 76 12.38 -2.78 5.79
N LYS A 77 11.25 -3.45 5.67
CA LYS A 77 11.10 -4.66 4.84
C LYS A 77 9.93 -4.54 3.89
N VAL A 78 10.11 -5.07 2.69
CA VAL A 78 9.07 -5.19 1.66
C VAL A 78 9.09 -6.61 1.07
N MET A 79 7.94 -7.06 0.60
CA MET A 79 7.84 -8.28 -0.17
C MET A 79 8.66 -8.15 -1.47
N HIS A 80 9.32 -9.23 -1.91
CA HIS A 80 10.07 -9.21 -3.16
C HIS A 80 9.16 -8.89 -4.35
N LYS A 81 9.64 -8.04 -5.27
CA LYS A 81 8.85 -7.54 -6.40
C LYS A 81 8.27 -8.67 -7.28
N ASP A 82 9.04 -9.73 -7.49
CA ASP A 82 8.65 -10.86 -8.34
C ASP A 82 7.88 -11.96 -7.59
N SER A 83 7.49 -11.70 -6.33
CA SER A 83 6.72 -12.68 -5.56
C SER A 83 5.27 -12.74 -6.02
N GLU A 84 4.77 -13.94 -6.17
CA GLU A 84 3.35 -14.18 -6.44
C GLU A 84 2.52 -13.87 -5.18
N HIS A 85 1.60 -12.92 -5.28
CA HIS A 85 0.83 -12.39 -4.15
C HIS A 85 -0.43 -13.20 -3.78
N TRP A 86 -0.62 -14.36 -4.33
CA TRP A 86 -1.80 -15.21 -4.02
C TRP A 86 -1.67 -16.04 -2.75
N ARG A 87 -0.47 -16.16 -2.20
CA ARG A 87 -0.18 -17.14 -1.12
C ARG A 87 -0.80 -16.80 0.21
N TRP A 88 -1.25 -15.57 0.43
CA TRP A 88 -1.98 -15.22 1.64
C TRP A 88 -3.44 -15.71 1.62
N ARG A 89 -4.04 -15.91 0.43
CA ARG A 89 -5.44 -16.35 0.29
C ARG A 89 -5.72 -17.73 0.86
N ASP A 90 -4.73 -18.58 0.98
CA ASP A 90 -4.85 -19.91 1.59
C ASP A 90 -4.56 -19.90 3.10
N ASN A 91 -4.41 -18.72 3.73
CA ASN A 91 -4.06 -18.55 5.15
C ASN A 91 -2.73 -19.19 5.57
N THR A 92 -1.84 -19.51 4.63
CA THR A 92 -0.58 -20.20 4.93
C THR A 92 0.60 -19.27 5.13
N SER A 93 0.48 -18.01 4.69
CA SER A 93 1.58 -17.05 4.75
C SER A 93 1.13 -15.66 5.18
N SER A 94 2.01 -14.99 5.90
CA SER A 94 1.91 -13.58 6.26
C SER A 94 2.86 -12.70 5.42
N TYR A 95 3.43 -13.27 4.37
CA TYR A 95 4.38 -12.62 3.49
C TYR A 95 3.62 -11.84 2.41
N TYR A 96 3.39 -10.55 2.66
CA TYR A 96 2.76 -9.62 1.73
C TYR A 96 3.13 -8.17 2.09
N GLY A 97 3.01 -7.27 1.14
CA GLY A 97 3.11 -5.83 1.36
C GLY A 97 4.46 -5.35 1.89
N ALA A 98 4.41 -4.34 2.72
CA ALA A 98 5.57 -3.64 3.25
C ALA A 98 5.38 -3.22 4.72
N SER A 99 6.49 -2.99 5.42
CA SER A 99 6.49 -2.41 6.76
C SER A 99 6.18 -0.91 6.73
N VAL A 100 5.73 -0.38 7.86
CA VAL A 100 5.51 1.07 8.06
C VAL A 100 6.77 1.86 7.74
N THR A 101 7.91 1.43 8.27
CA THR A 101 9.20 2.11 8.08
C THR A 101 9.65 2.11 6.61
N ALA A 102 9.41 1.02 5.88
CA ALA A 102 9.69 0.97 4.44
C ALA A 102 8.82 1.97 3.66
N LEU A 103 7.52 2.03 3.98
CA LEU A 103 6.59 2.96 3.34
C LEU A 103 6.90 4.42 3.71
N LYS A 104 7.27 4.71 4.98
CA LYS A 104 7.71 6.06 5.40
C LYS A 104 8.95 6.51 4.62
N LYS A 105 9.94 5.64 4.45
CA LYS A 105 11.14 5.92 3.63
C LYS A 105 10.77 6.19 2.16
N LEU A 106 9.88 5.38 1.59
CA LEU A 106 9.42 5.58 0.22
C LEU A 106 8.68 6.91 0.08
N GLY A 107 7.79 7.23 1.02
CA GLY A 107 7.08 8.51 1.07
C GLY A 107 8.07 9.67 1.04
N LYS A 108 9.04 9.69 1.95
CA LYS A 108 10.08 10.72 1.99
C LYS A 108 10.86 10.85 0.68
N LYS A 109 11.25 9.73 0.06
CA LYS A 109 11.91 9.70 -1.26
C LYS A 109 11.05 10.34 -2.36
N LYS A 110 9.72 10.19 -2.28
CA LYS A 110 8.76 10.68 -3.28
C LYS A 110 8.21 12.08 -2.97
N GLY A 111 8.61 12.71 -1.86
CA GLY A 111 8.16 14.04 -1.42
C GLY A 111 6.81 14.00 -0.70
N TYR A 112 6.62 13.00 0.17
CA TYR A 112 5.44 12.84 1.00
C TYR A 112 5.81 12.68 2.47
N THR A 113 5.02 13.28 3.32
CA THR A 113 5.06 13.13 4.77
C THR A 113 3.97 12.17 5.25
N LEU A 114 4.34 11.19 6.08
CA LEU A 114 3.39 10.36 6.81
C LEU A 114 2.72 11.20 7.89
N ILE A 115 1.37 11.22 7.91
CA ILE A 115 0.62 12.07 8.85
C ILE A 115 -0.21 11.27 9.86
N ASP A 116 -0.70 10.09 9.48
CA ASP A 116 -1.60 9.32 10.36
C ASP A 116 -1.70 7.86 9.94
N VAL A 117 -2.35 7.07 10.79
CA VAL A 117 -2.70 5.67 10.56
C VAL A 117 -4.15 5.40 10.95
N CYS A 118 -4.87 4.67 10.13
CA CYS A 118 -6.19 4.15 10.47
C CYS A 118 -6.28 2.66 10.11
N GLY A 119 -6.41 1.81 11.13
CA GLY A 119 -6.39 0.36 10.95
C GLY A 119 -5.07 -0.13 10.38
N ARG A 120 -5.08 -0.56 9.13
CA ARG A 120 -3.91 -1.05 8.39
C ARG A 120 -3.48 -0.11 7.26
N ASN A 121 -4.01 1.08 7.24
CA ASN A 121 -3.73 2.08 6.21
C ASN A 121 -2.94 3.25 6.78
N LEU A 122 -1.87 3.62 6.09
CA LEU A 122 -1.08 4.81 6.33
C LEU A 122 -1.57 5.94 5.43
N PHE A 123 -1.56 7.16 5.96
CA PHE A 123 -1.95 8.38 5.26
C PHE A 123 -0.74 9.24 5.02
N PHE A 124 -0.46 9.54 3.76
CA PHE A 124 0.62 10.40 3.32
C PHE A 124 0.06 11.63 2.62
N ILE A 125 0.66 12.79 2.88
CA ILE A 125 0.34 14.06 2.19
C ILE A 125 1.61 14.58 1.52
N LEU A 126 1.48 15.27 0.38
CA LEU A 126 2.60 15.97 -0.25
C LEU A 126 3.28 16.92 0.73
N ASP A 127 4.61 16.93 0.75
CA ASP A 127 5.40 17.75 1.66
C ASP A 127 5.05 19.25 1.57
N GLU A 128 4.73 19.73 0.37
CA GLU A 128 4.34 21.12 0.10
C GLU A 128 3.00 21.53 0.74
N LEU A 129 2.20 20.56 1.21
CA LEU A 129 0.91 20.77 1.88
C LEU A 129 0.97 20.60 3.40
N VAL A 130 2.15 20.32 3.93
CA VAL A 130 2.38 20.08 5.36
C VAL A 130 3.20 21.21 5.93
N GLU A 131 2.96 21.56 7.21
CA GLU A 131 3.76 22.57 7.91
C GLU A 131 5.23 22.15 7.97
N ASP A 132 6.14 23.13 7.83
CA ASP A 132 7.58 22.91 7.88
C ASP A 132 8.00 22.21 9.17
N GLY A 133 8.78 21.13 9.03
CA GLY A 133 9.30 20.38 10.16
C GLY A 133 8.34 19.36 10.76
N TYR A 134 7.14 19.18 10.18
CA TYR A 134 6.25 18.11 10.59
C TYR A 134 6.85 16.75 10.20
N ASP A 135 7.11 15.90 11.17
CA ASP A 135 7.53 14.50 10.97
C ASP A 135 6.99 13.66 12.13
N VAL A 136 6.17 12.69 11.80
CA VAL A 136 5.58 11.79 12.80
C VAL A 136 6.54 10.64 13.08
N ASP A 137 6.88 10.45 14.36
CA ASP A 137 7.54 9.22 14.77
C ASP A 137 6.57 8.04 14.64
N VAL A 138 6.98 6.98 13.95
CA VAL A 138 6.16 5.76 13.77
C VAL A 138 5.76 5.13 15.12
N ASN A 139 6.55 5.34 16.16
CA ASN A 139 6.26 4.86 17.52
C ASN A 139 5.07 5.59 18.15
N ASP A 140 4.81 6.84 17.75
CA ASP A 140 3.73 7.68 18.30
C ASP A 140 2.38 7.39 17.62
N LEU A 141 2.38 6.69 16.48
CA LEU A 141 1.16 6.36 15.73
C LEU A 141 0.28 5.30 16.41
N GLY A 142 0.71 4.73 17.54
CA GLY A 142 -0.07 3.72 18.26
C GLY A 142 -0.28 2.41 17.46
N ILE A 143 0.58 2.14 16.50
CA ILE A 143 0.51 0.94 15.66
C ILE A 143 0.72 -0.30 16.52
N LYS A 144 -0.26 -1.20 16.47
CA LYS A 144 -0.16 -2.50 17.15
C LYS A 144 0.36 -3.54 16.17
N VAL A 145 1.59 -3.99 16.39
CA VAL A 145 2.12 -5.16 15.69
C VAL A 145 1.33 -6.39 16.14
N VAL A 146 0.72 -7.06 15.19
CA VAL A 146 -0.01 -8.30 15.46
C VAL A 146 0.99 -9.44 15.46
N ASN A 147 1.29 -10.01 16.63
CA ASN A 147 2.13 -11.19 16.70
C ASN A 147 1.54 -12.33 15.85
N ALA A 148 2.23 -12.69 14.78
CA ALA A 148 1.83 -13.73 13.83
C ALA A 148 1.68 -15.13 14.46
N ASP A 149 2.19 -15.34 15.67
CA ASP A 149 2.26 -16.62 16.35
C ASP A 149 0.91 -17.19 16.83
N LYS A 150 -0.17 -16.41 16.73
CA LYS A 150 -1.51 -16.91 17.06
C LYS A 150 -2.19 -17.53 15.84
N GLY A 151 -1.65 -18.63 15.32
CA GLY A 151 -2.37 -19.56 14.44
C GLY A 151 -2.00 -19.58 12.96
N ARG A 152 -1.10 -18.72 12.48
CA ARG A 152 -0.52 -18.87 11.15
C ARG A 152 0.88 -19.46 11.30
N THR A 153 1.01 -20.72 10.98
CA THR A 153 2.31 -21.38 11.03
C THR A 153 3.25 -20.71 10.05
N ASN A 154 4.30 -20.07 10.57
CA ASN A 154 5.51 -19.74 9.84
C ASN A 154 6.18 -21.05 9.37
N LYS A 155 5.52 -21.82 8.51
CA LYS A 155 6.20 -22.86 7.76
C LYS A 155 7.18 -22.15 6.86
N SER A 156 8.41 -22.04 7.37
CA SER A 156 9.66 -21.75 6.65
C SER A 156 9.44 -21.20 5.23
N ILE A 157 8.94 -19.98 5.18
CA ILE A 157 8.90 -19.27 3.92
C ILE A 157 10.34 -18.87 3.67
N LYS A 158 11.01 -19.56 2.76
CA LYS A 158 12.29 -19.15 2.19
C LYS A 158 12.11 -17.86 1.35
N GLU A 159 11.08 -17.12 1.62
CA GLU A 159 10.73 -15.89 0.92
C GLU A 159 11.62 -14.80 1.49
N LYS A 160 12.39 -14.22 0.62
CA LYS A 160 13.38 -13.22 0.99
C LYS A 160 12.71 -11.86 1.05
N TRP A 161 12.47 -11.36 2.25
CA TRP A 161 12.20 -9.95 2.45
C TRP A 161 13.33 -9.10 1.86
N VAL A 162 12.96 -8.03 1.18
CA VAL A 162 13.92 -7.02 0.71
C VAL A 162 14.02 -5.93 1.78
N ASN A 163 15.24 -5.65 2.23
CA ASN A 163 15.50 -4.50 3.09
C ASN A 163 15.64 -3.24 2.21
N VAL A 164 14.94 -2.19 2.56
CA VAL A 164 14.90 -0.91 1.83
C VAL A 164 15.12 0.28 2.76
#